data_988927fc055fa75080ddfad86ca056dc
#
_entry.id   988927fc055fa75080ddfad86ca056dc
#
_cell.length_a   1.000
_cell.length_b   1.000
_cell.length_c   1.000
_cell.angle_alpha   90.00
_cell.angle_beta   90.00
_cell.angle_gamma   90.00
#
_symmetry.space_group_name_H-M   'P 1'
#
loop_
_entity.id
_entity.type
_entity.pdbx_description
1 polymer ?
#
loop_
_entity_poly.entity_id
_entity_poly.type
_entity_poly.pdbx_seq_one_letter_code
_entity_poly.pdbx_strand_id
1 'polypeptide(L)'
;EIIDEKFSYPNSALVALRFDSREFQSIPTRKYLIRGIKVRIPSNATVDTTTHLGRITYSGIWDGTFQAATWTNDPAWCLYDLLTSDRYGAGVPESTLDKYDFFSVSQYCNALVDDGKNGKEPRFSLNMLINSRAEVYNVIQEMTAIFRGIAYYGAGSLVLNQDKPTDSSYVLGPSNVIDGLFTYAGTSQKARHTVATVAYQNYDTQGDTEFEYVEDHDAVAKYGIINKDIKAVGCYSQGQAHRIGKW
;
A
#
# COMPACT_ATOMS: atom_id res chain seq x y z
N GLU A 1 -33.80 31.34 3.94
CA GLU A 1 -34.71 30.22 4.10
C GLU A 1 -34.19 29.33 5.24
N ILE A 2 -35.00 29.11 6.26
CA ILE A 2 -34.68 28.20 7.37
C ILE A 2 -35.34 26.86 7.04
N ILE A 3 -34.56 25.83 6.87
CA ILE A 3 -35.02 24.47 6.63
C ILE A 3 -34.98 23.71 7.95
N ASP A 4 -36.13 23.41 8.51
CA ASP A 4 -36.29 22.68 9.79
C ASP A 4 -36.24 21.14 9.60
N GLU A 5 -36.04 20.66 8.38
CA GLU A 5 -36.00 19.22 8.09
C GLU A 5 -34.65 18.61 8.50
N LYS A 6 -34.72 17.44 9.14
CA LYS A 6 -33.54 16.64 9.51
C LYS A 6 -33.20 15.71 8.36
N PHE A 7 -32.16 16.06 7.61
CA PHE A 7 -31.65 15.19 6.54
C PHE A 7 -30.70 14.14 7.08
N SER A 8 -30.80 12.93 6.55
CA SER A 8 -29.82 11.86 6.78
C SER A 8 -28.97 11.69 5.53
N TYR A 9 -27.65 11.63 5.73
CA TYR A 9 -26.68 11.44 4.65
C TYR A 9 -25.96 10.09 4.84
N PRO A 10 -26.60 8.96 4.48
CA PRO A 10 -26.00 7.65 4.66
C PRO A 10 -24.69 7.55 3.86
N ASN A 11 -23.71 6.88 4.47
CA ASN A 11 -22.34 6.72 3.91
C ASN A 11 -21.55 8.03 3.70
N SER A 12 -21.95 9.12 4.37
CA SER A 12 -21.23 10.39 4.33
C SER A 12 -20.79 10.79 5.74
N ALA A 13 -19.57 11.29 5.85
CA ALA A 13 -19.06 11.91 7.08
C ALA A 13 -19.09 13.43 6.92
N LEU A 14 -19.84 14.11 7.79
CA LEU A 14 -19.99 15.55 7.77
C LEU A 14 -19.44 16.15 9.04
N VAL A 15 -18.68 17.26 8.91
CA VAL A 15 -18.19 18.04 10.02
C VAL A 15 -18.73 19.46 9.89
N ALA A 16 -19.55 19.88 10.86
CA ALA A 16 -20.02 21.26 10.97
C ALA A 16 -19.25 21.97 12.06
N LEU A 17 -18.79 23.19 11.77
CA LEU A 17 -17.98 23.99 12.68
C LEU A 17 -18.57 25.38 12.77
N ARG A 18 -18.60 25.91 14.00
CA ARG A 18 -19.01 27.28 14.29
C ARG A 18 -17.87 28.00 15.00
N PHE A 19 -17.50 29.16 14.51
CA PHE A 19 -16.46 30.01 15.07
C PHE A 19 -17.04 31.34 15.49
N ASP A 20 -16.54 31.88 16.60
CA ASP A 20 -16.82 33.28 16.99
C ASP A 20 -15.82 34.19 16.31
N SER A 21 -16.30 35.13 15.50
CA SER A 21 -15.48 36.13 14.80
C SER A 21 -14.74 37.10 15.72
N ARG A 22 -15.11 37.17 17.01
CA ARG A 22 -14.40 37.95 18.01
C ARG A 22 -13.10 37.29 18.48
N GLU A 23 -13.07 35.95 18.44
CA GLU A 23 -11.91 35.14 18.85
C GLU A 23 -11.00 34.79 17.70
N PHE A 24 -11.58 34.60 16.50
CA PHE A 24 -10.86 34.15 15.31
C PHE A 24 -10.99 35.18 14.18
N GLN A 25 -9.88 35.77 13.79
CA GLN A 25 -9.83 36.72 12.65
C GLN A 25 -9.97 36.04 11.30
N SER A 26 -9.68 34.72 11.23
CA SER A 26 -9.79 33.88 10.04
C SER A 26 -10.18 32.46 10.43
N ILE A 27 -10.66 31.69 9.45
CA ILE A 27 -10.92 30.26 9.66
C ILE A 27 -9.57 29.53 9.87
N PRO A 28 -9.33 28.91 11.05
CA PRO A 28 -8.07 28.24 11.31
C PRO A 28 -7.89 27.02 10.41
N THR A 29 -6.66 26.82 9.96
CA THR A 29 -6.29 25.60 9.21
C THR A 29 -6.43 24.37 10.09
N ARG A 30 -7.00 23.30 9.56
CA ARG A 30 -7.28 22.06 10.30
C ARG A 30 -6.91 20.84 9.48
N LYS A 31 -6.48 19.81 10.19
CA LYS A 31 -6.28 18.49 9.64
C LYS A 31 -7.30 17.52 10.28
N TYR A 32 -7.79 16.58 9.51
CA TYR A 32 -8.72 15.55 9.99
C TYR A 32 -8.13 14.18 9.71
N LEU A 33 -8.04 13.36 10.74
CA LEU A 33 -7.78 11.93 10.57
C LEU A 33 -9.10 11.25 10.24
N ILE A 34 -9.19 10.69 9.06
CA ILE A 34 -10.39 9.98 8.60
C ILE A 34 -10.09 8.50 8.36
N ARG A 35 -11.04 7.65 8.70
CA ARG A 35 -11.10 6.28 8.19
C ARG A 35 -11.87 6.31 6.88
N GLY A 36 -11.20 5.98 5.78
CA GLY A 36 -11.75 6.09 4.44
C GLY A 36 -12.80 5.02 4.11
N ILE A 37 -12.79 4.55 2.88
CA ILE A 37 -13.76 3.58 2.36
C ILE A 37 -13.65 2.26 3.14
N LYS A 38 -14.81 1.64 3.37
CA LYS A 38 -14.90 0.28 3.89
C LYS A 38 -14.87 -0.69 2.73
N VAL A 39 -14.06 -1.74 2.83
CA VAL A 39 -13.89 -2.76 1.81
C VAL A 39 -14.30 -4.13 2.35
N ARG A 40 -14.71 -5.03 1.46
CA ARG A 40 -15.02 -6.43 1.82
C ARG A 40 -13.71 -7.15 2.12
N ILE A 41 -13.71 -7.92 3.19
CA ILE A 41 -12.58 -8.75 3.60
C ILE A 41 -13.03 -10.21 3.79
N PRO A 42 -12.12 -11.19 3.77
CA PRO A 42 -12.44 -12.60 3.99
C PRO A 42 -13.26 -12.85 5.25
N SER A 43 -14.15 -13.84 5.20
CA SER A 43 -15.01 -14.24 6.33
C SER A 43 -14.22 -14.64 7.57
N ASN A 44 -13.01 -15.17 7.40
CA ASN A 44 -12.11 -15.59 8.47
C ASN A 44 -11.14 -14.50 8.94
N ALA A 45 -11.33 -13.25 8.48
CA ALA A 45 -10.48 -12.11 8.80
C ALA A 45 -11.01 -11.32 9.99
N THR A 46 -10.13 -10.80 10.82
CA THR A 46 -10.44 -9.83 11.89
C THR A 46 -9.53 -8.62 11.74
N VAL A 47 -10.13 -7.42 11.77
CA VAL A 47 -9.39 -6.15 11.68
C VAL A 47 -9.13 -5.60 13.07
N ASP A 48 -7.89 -5.23 13.36
CA ASP A 48 -7.57 -4.42 14.54
C ASP A 48 -8.05 -2.98 14.31
N THR A 49 -9.14 -2.63 14.97
CA THR A 49 -9.71 -1.28 14.94
C THR A 49 -9.27 -0.41 16.12
N THR A 50 -8.48 -0.94 17.03
CA THR A 50 -7.99 -0.22 18.23
C THR A 50 -6.84 0.71 17.89
N THR A 51 -6.10 0.40 16.83
CA THR A 51 -5.01 1.20 16.32
C THR A 51 -5.37 1.89 15.00
N HIS A 52 -4.54 2.80 14.54
CA HIS A 52 -4.64 3.42 13.21
C HIS A 52 -4.12 2.47 12.10
N LEU A 53 -3.52 1.34 12.47
CA LEU A 53 -2.86 0.44 11.52
C LEU A 53 -3.84 -0.40 10.70
N GLY A 54 -5.09 -0.61 11.18
CA GLY A 54 -6.12 -1.36 10.46
C GLY A 54 -5.68 -2.77 10.03
N ARG A 55 -4.77 -3.38 10.81
CA ARG A 55 -4.14 -4.68 10.51
C ARG A 55 -5.16 -5.79 10.48
N ILE A 56 -5.03 -6.69 9.49
CA ILE A 56 -5.85 -7.90 9.39
C ILE A 56 -5.11 -9.08 10.01
N THR A 57 -5.85 -9.91 10.76
CA THR A 57 -5.43 -11.24 11.20
C THR A 57 -6.42 -12.28 10.67
N TYR A 58 -5.91 -13.45 10.29
CA TYR A 58 -6.70 -14.54 9.73
C TYR A 58 -6.73 -15.73 10.67
N SER A 59 -7.88 -16.41 10.75
CA SER A 59 -8.07 -17.63 11.54
C SER A 59 -8.54 -18.78 10.64
N GLY A 60 -7.91 -19.96 10.80
CA GLY A 60 -8.29 -21.15 10.05
C GLY A 60 -8.13 -21.01 8.51
N ILE A 61 -8.80 -21.88 7.79
CA ILE A 61 -8.81 -21.91 6.32
C ILE A 61 -9.96 -21.04 5.81
N TRP A 62 -9.66 -20.18 4.83
CA TRP A 62 -10.67 -19.36 4.20
C TRP A 62 -11.46 -20.17 3.14
N ASP A 63 -12.78 -20.12 3.22
CA ASP A 63 -13.70 -20.79 2.30
C ASP A 63 -14.00 -20.00 1.02
N GLY A 64 -13.36 -18.84 0.85
CA GLY A 64 -13.57 -17.95 -0.28
C GLY A 64 -14.77 -17.01 -0.15
N THR A 65 -15.46 -16.98 0.99
CA THR A 65 -16.55 -16.03 1.25
C THR A 65 -16.06 -14.75 1.88
N PHE A 66 -16.81 -13.67 1.69
CA PHE A 66 -16.49 -12.35 2.25
C PHE A 66 -17.48 -11.99 3.34
N GLN A 67 -17.04 -11.24 4.34
CA GLN A 67 -17.88 -10.60 5.32
C GLN A 67 -18.26 -9.18 4.94
N ALA A 68 -19.10 -8.53 5.75
CA ALA A 68 -19.52 -7.15 5.55
C ALA A 68 -18.32 -6.19 5.47
N ALA A 69 -18.45 -5.17 4.63
CA ALA A 69 -17.39 -4.19 4.43
C ALA A 69 -16.98 -3.51 5.74
N THR A 70 -15.69 -3.50 5.99
CA THR A 70 -15.06 -2.88 7.17
C THR A 70 -13.90 -1.99 6.75
N TRP A 71 -13.50 -1.09 7.63
CA TRP A 71 -12.34 -0.26 7.37
C TRP A 71 -11.06 -1.06 7.65
N THR A 72 -10.15 -1.01 6.70
CA THR A 72 -8.77 -1.52 6.81
C THR A 72 -7.87 -0.71 5.90
N ASN A 73 -6.57 -0.70 6.17
CA ASN A 73 -5.54 -0.19 5.27
C ASN A 73 -4.68 -1.31 4.65
N ASP A 74 -5.24 -2.51 4.57
CA ASP A 74 -4.65 -3.62 3.84
C ASP A 74 -4.58 -3.31 2.34
N PRO A 75 -3.38 -3.29 1.72
CA PRO A 75 -3.26 -2.87 0.33
C PRO A 75 -3.88 -3.87 -0.66
N ALA A 76 -3.92 -5.17 -0.34
CA ALA A 76 -4.48 -6.17 -1.24
C ALA A 76 -6.01 -6.05 -1.34
N TRP A 77 -6.72 -5.93 -0.22
CA TRP A 77 -8.18 -5.81 -0.24
C TRP A 77 -8.65 -4.43 -0.70
N CYS A 78 -7.87 -3.38 -0.43
CA CYS A 78 -8.12 -2.07 -1.03
C CYS A 78 -7.98 -2.11 -2.56
N LEU A 79 -6.98 -2.81 -3.09
CA LEU A 79 -6.81 -3.01 -4.54
C LEU A 79 -7.94 -3.86 -5.12
N TYR A 80 -8.33 -4.95 -4.44
CA TYR A 80 -9.43 -5.80 -4.87
C TYR A 80 -10.74 -5.01 -4.99
N ASP A 81 -11.04 -4.18 -4.00
CA ASP A 81 -12.21 -3.32 -3.99
C ASP A 81 -12.17 -2.29 -5.13
N LEU A 82 -11.02 -1.64 -5.35
CA LEU A 82 -10.84 -0.71 -6.46
C LEU A 82 -11.02 -1.38 -7.82
N LEU A 83 -10.55 -2.60 -7.99
CA LEU A 83 -10.71 -3.35 -9.24
C LEU A 83 -12.17 -3.72 -9.49
N THR A 84 -12.91 -4.14 -8.46
CA THR A 84 -14.26 -4.71 -8.60
C THR A 84 -15.39 -3.67 -8.49
N SER A 85 -15.12 -2.50 -7.95
CA SER A 85 -16.15 -1.46 -7.76
C SER A 85 -16.58 -0.83 -9.09
N ASP A 86 -17.88 -0.93 -9.42
CA ASP A 86 -18.48 -0.25 -10.58
C ASP A 86 -18.63 1.27 -10.36
N ARG A 87 -18.65 1.72 -9.11
CA ARG A 87 -18.97 3.11 -8.76
C ARG A 87 -17.75 4.04 -8.89
N TYR A 88 -16.60 3.60 -8.39
CA TYR A 88 -15.38 4.43 -8.31
C TYR A 88 -14.12 3.68 -8.74
N GLY A 89 -14.26 2.43 -9.10
CA GLY A 89 -13.17 1.54 -9.48
C GLY A 89 -13.18 1.19 -10.97
N ALA A 90 -12.55 0.07 -11.29
CA ALA A 90 -12.39 -0.40 -12.65
C ALA A 90 -13.58 -1.22 -13.19
N GLY A 91 -14.50 -1.68 -12.32
CA GLY A 91 -15.63 -2.52 -12.71
C GLY A 91 -15.23 -3.87 -13.28
N VAL A 92 -14.07 -4.41 -12.85
CA VAL A 92 -13.59 -5.73 -13.32
C VAL A 92 -14.45 -6.82 -12.70
N PRO A 93 -14.98 -7.77 -13.51
CA PRO A 93 -15.76 -8.88 -12.98
C PRO A 93 -14.95 -9.71 -11.97
N GLU A 94 -15.52 -10.02 -10.81
CA GLU A 94 -14.83 -10.82 -9.78
C GLU A 94 -14.38 -12.20 -10.28
N SER A 95 -15.07 -12.77 -11.28
CA SER A 95 -14.72 -14.05 -11.89
C SER A 95 -13.38 -14.03 -12.65
N THR A 96 -12.86 -12.85 -12.98
CA THR A 96 -11.57 -12.68 -13.66
C THR A 96 -10.42 -12.39 -12.69
N LEU A 97 -10.68 -12.39 -11.38
CA LEU A 97 -9.69 -12.16 -10.33
C LEU A 97 -9.51 -13.45 -9.52
N ASP A 98 -8.26 -13.86 -9.32
CA ASP A 98 -7.98 -14.93 -8.35
C ASP A 98 -7.92 -14.32 -6.93
N LYS A 99 -9.02 -14.39 -6.21
CA LYS A 99 -9.13 -13.89 -4.84
C LYS A 99 -8.15 -14.54 -3.86
N TYR A 100 -7.65 -15.73 -4.16
CA TYR A 100 -6.66 -16.41 -3.30
C TYR A 100 -5.26 -15.82 -3.45
N ASP A 101 -4.92 -15.28 -4.62
CA ASP A 101 -3.70 -14.47 -4.79
C ASP A 101 -3.74 -13.24 -3.90
N PHE A 102 -4.87 -12.51 -3.90
CA PHE A 102 -5.06 -11.35 -3.01
C PHE A 102 -4.99 -11.75 -1.53
N PHE A 103 -5.55 -12.89 -1.17
CA PHE A 103 -5.47 -13.42 0.20
C PHE A 103 -4.01 -13.69 0.61
N SER A 104 -3.23 -14.35 -0.25
CA SER A 104 -1.80 -14.61 -0.01
C SER A 104 -0.99 -13.32 0.14
N VAL A 105 -1.24 -12.35 -0.73
CA VAL A 105 -0.62 -11.01 -0.66
C VAL A 105 -0.99 -10.30 0.64
N SER A 106 -2.26 -10.32 1.01
CA SER A 106 -2.73 -9.72 2.26
C SER A 106 -2.09 -10.35 3.50
N GLN A 107 -1.98 -11.67 3.55
CA GLN A 107 -1.28 -12.36 4.64
C GLN A 107 0.17 -11.86 4.79
N TYR A 108 0.88 -11.71 3.68
CA TYR A 108 2.25 -11.21 3.69
C TYR A 108 2.34 -9.73 4.09
N CYS A 109 1.40 -8.90 3.63
CA CYS A 109 1.31 -7.49 3.99
C CYS A 109 1.06 -7.28 5.49
N ASN A 110 0.20 -8.11 6.08
CA ASN A 110 -0.17 -8.02 7.49
C ASN A 110 0.78 -8.75 8.45
N ALA A 111 1.80 -9.44 7.94
CA ALA A 111 2.85 -10.01 8.77
C ALA A 111 3.56 -8.90 9.56
N LEU A 112 3.69 -9.09 10.87
CA LEU A 112 4.36 -8.11 11.74
C LEU A 112 5.86 -8.10 11.49
N VAL A 113 6.41 -6.91 11.31
CA VAL A 113 7.84 -6.63 11.16
C VAL A 113 8.25 -5.52 12.13
N ASP A 114 9.53 -5.38 12.38
CA ASP A 114 10.04 -4.31 13.24
C ASP A 114 9.78 -2.93 12.59
N ASP A 115 9.33 -1.98 13.43
CA ASP A 115 9.03 -0.60 13.03
C ASP A 115 10.25 0.33 13.10
N GLY A 116 11.39 -0.18 13.60
CA GLY A 116 12.60 0.60 13.84
C GLY A 116 12.59 1.41 15.15
N LYS A 117 11.49 1.35 15.93
CA LYS A 117 11.30 2.09 17.20
C LYS A 117 11.04 1.14 18.38
N ASN A 118 11.52 -0.09 18.32
CA ASN A 118 11.30 -1.18 19.29
C ASN A 118 9.85 -1.70 19.35
N GLY A 119 9.03 -1.40 18.38
CA GLY A 119 7.67 -1.91 18.19
C GLY A 119 7.55 -2.79 16.96
N LYS A 120 6.32 -3.12 16.62
CA LYS A 120 5.99 -3.90 15.43
C LYS A 120 4.83 -3.27 14.67
N GLU A 121 4.92 -3.33 13.36
CA GLU A 121 3.90 -2.83 12.44
C GLU A 121 3.60 -3.85 11.34
N PRO A 122 2.47 -3.74 10.60
CA PRO A 122 2.25 -4.50 9.38
C PRO A 122 3.38 -4.21 8.37
N ARG A 123 3.79 -5.25 7.65
CA ARG A 123 4.86 -5.11 6.64
C ARG A 123 4.55 -4.03 5.60
N PHE A 124 3.32 -3.99 5.12
CA PHE A 124 2.82 -2.97 4.19
C PHE A 124 1.42 -2.53 4.57
N SER A 125 1.18 -1.24 4.51
CA SER A 125 -0.12 -0.61 4.69
C SER A 125 -0.33 0.43 3.60
N LEU A 126 -1.59 0.69 3.26
CA LEU A 126 -2.00 1.65 2.24
C LEU A 126 -2.86 2.75 2.87
N ASN A 127 -2.39 3.98 2.75
CA ASN A 127 -3.16 5.17 3.11
C ASN A 127 -3.05 6.19 1.97
N MET A 128 -3.99 6.14 1.02
CA MET A 128 -3.93 7.01 -0.14
C MET A 128 -5.28 7.68 -0.40
N LEU A 129 -5.24 8.88 -0.94
CA LEU A 129 -6.38 9.63 -1.42
C LEU A 129 -6.31 9.74 -2.94
N ILE A 130 -7.32 9.20 -3.62
CA ILE A 130 -7.48 9.35 -5.07
C ILE A 130 -8.49 10.47 -5.28
N ASN A 131 -8.03 11.66 -5.60
CA ASN A 131 -8.83 12.88 -5.73
C ASN A 131 -8.91 13.44 -7.15
N SER A 132 -8.28 12.78 -8.10
CA SER A 132 -8.26 13.17 -9.50
C SER A 132 -8.54 11.98 -10.41
N ARG A 133 -9.06 12.25 -11.61
CA ARG A 133 -9.16 11.22 -12.64
C ARG A 133 -7.75 10.89 -13.12
N ALA A 134 -7.39 9.63 -12.99
CA ALA A 134 -6.17 9.07 -13.57
C ALA A 134 -6.53 7.83 -14.39
N GLU A 135 -5.64 7.43 -15.28
CA GLU A 135 -5.78 6.15 -15.96
C GLU A 135 -5.75 5.03 -14.92
N VAL A 136 -6.73 4.15 -14.95
CA VAL A 136 -6.88 3.05 -13.98
C VAL A 136 -5.60 2.22 -13.87
N TYR A 137 -4.92 2.00 -14.99
CA TYR A 137 -3.65 1.27 -15.03
C TYR A 137 -2.58 1.92 -14.14
N ASN A 138 -2.43 3.24 -14.19
CA ASN A 138 -1.45 3.95 -13.38
C ASN A 138 -1.76 3.83 -11.88
N VAL A 139 -3.04 3.93 -11.51
CA VAL A 139 -3.47 3.76 -10.11
C VAL A 139 -3.19 2.33 -9.62
N ILE A 140 -3.47 1.32 -10.44
CA ILE A 140 -3.15 -0.08 -10.13
C ILE A 140 -1.64 -0.25 -9.92
N GLN A 141 -0.82 0.32 -10.80
CA GLN A 141 0.65 0.24 -10.67
C GLN A 141 1.14 0.95 -9.40
N GLU A 142 0.61 2.12 -9.07
CA GLU A 142 0.95 2.82 -7.82
C GLU A 142 0.55 2.01 -6.59
N MET A 143 -0.63 1.41 -6.57
CA MET A 143 -1.09 0.58 -5.46
C MET A 143 -0.28 -0.71 -5.32
N THR A 144 0.02 -1.38 -6.43
CA THR A 144 0.82 -2.63 -6.40
C THR A 144 2.25 -2.37 -5.97
N ALA A 145 2.83 -1.23 -6.35
CA ALA A 145 4.18 -0.84 -5.94
C ALA A 145 4.34 -0.73 -4.41
N ILE A 146 3.27 -0.40 -3.67
CA ILE A 146 3.30 -0.26 -2.21
C ILE A 146 3.72 -1.56 -1.52
N PHE A 147 3.26 -2.70 -2.02
CA PHE A 147 3.58 -4.03 -1.48
C PHE A 147 4.54 -4.82 -2.36
N ARG A 148 5.27 -4.15 -3.27
CA ARG A 148 6.20 -4.75 -4.23
C ARG A 148 5.50 -5.75 -5.15
N GLY A 149 4.27 -5.43 -5.54
CA GLY A 149 3.45 -6.25 -6.41
C GLY A 149 3.59 -5.84 -7.86
N ILE A 150 3.26 -6.80 -8.73
CA ILE A 150 3.09 -6.59 -10.17
C ILE A 150 1.73 -7.17 -10.52
N ALA A 151 0.87 -6.35 -11.13
CA ALA A 151 -0.40 -6.80 -11.69
C ALA A 151 -0.31 -6.78 -13.22
N TYR A 152 -0.66 -7.90 -13.84
CA TYR A 152 -0.71 -8.00 -15.30
C TYR A 152 -1.90 -8.85 -15.73
N TYR A 153 -2.39 -8.60 -16.93
CA TYR A 153 -3.47 -9.37 -17.52
C TYR A 153 -2.90 -10.54 -18.33
N GLY A 154 -3.26 -11.75 -17.95
CA GLY A 154 -2.78 -12.96 -18.61
C GLY A 154 -3.80 -14.08 -18.55
N ALA A 155 -3.92 -14.89 -19.61
CA ALA A 155 -4.81 -16.04 -19.71
C ALA A 155 -6.30 -15.73 -19.36
N GLY A 156 -6.77 -14.50 -19.63
CA GLY A 156 -8.16 -14.10 -19.37
C GLY A 156 -8.45 -13.67 -17.95
N SER A 157 -7.43 -13.56 -17.10
CA SER A 157 -7.54 -13.09 -15.71
C SER A 157 -6.46 -12.06 -15.38
N LEU A 158 -6.72 -11.25 -14.34
CA LEU A 158 -5.70 -10.37 -13.75
C LEU A 158 -4.91 -11.22 -12.74
N VAL A 159 -3.63 -11.37 -13.02
CA VAL A 159 -2.67 -12.07 -12.15
C VAL A 159 -1.97 -11.05 -11.27
N LEU A 160 -1.97 -11.31 -9.98
CA LEU A 160 -1.25 -10.50 -8.99
C LEU A 160 -0.06 -11.31 -8.48
N ASN A 161 1.13 -10.77 -8.68
CA ASN A 161 2.36 -11.36 -8.14
C ASN A 161 3.04 -10.38 -7.17
N GLN A 162 3.88 -10.90 -6.29
CA GLN A 162 4.55 -10.10 -5.27
C GLN A 162 6.01 -10.50 -5.16
N ASP A 163 6.92 -9.51 -5.15
CA ASP A 163 8.32 -9.71 -4.85
C ASP A 163 8.49 -9.98 -3.35
N LYS A 164 8.67 -11.25 -3.04
CA LYS A 164 8.88 -11.76 -1.68
C LYS A 164 9.81 -12.97 -1.71
N PRO A 165 10.55 -13.24 -0.63
CA PRO A 165 11.31 -14.48 -0.51
C PRO A 165 10.40 -15.69 -0.71
N THR A 166 10.76 -16.54 -1.68
CA THR A 166 10.08 -17.79 -2.00
C THR A 166 11.11 -18.88 -2.21
N ASP A 167 10.70 -20.13 -2.05
CA ASP A 167 11.54 -21.27 -2.39
C ASP A 167 11.86 -21.27 -3.87
N SER A 168 13.05 -21.80 -4.23
CA SER A 168 13.48 -21.91 -5.61
C SER A 168 12.54 -22.83 -6.38
N SER A 169 11.86 -22.29 -7.40
CA SER A 169 10.95 -23.06 -8.24
C SER A 169 11.66 -23.87 -9.35
N TYR A 170 12.87 -23.45 -9.72
CA TYR A 170 13.64 -24.09 -10.79
C TYR A 170 15.14 -23.82 -10.66
N VAL A 171 15.95 -24.81 -11.01
CA VAL A 171 17.41 -24.69 -11.03
C VAL A 171 17.88 -24.68 -12.49
N LEU A 172 18.54 -23.58 -12.89
CA LEU A 172 19.15 -23.45 -14.21
C LEU A 172 20.59 -23.93 -14.17
N GLY A 173 20.93 -24.84 -15.08
CA GLY A 173 22.30 -25.36 -15.25
C GLY A 173 22.64 -25.48 -16.73
N PRO A 174 23.93 -25.73 -17.08
CA PRO A 174 24.35 -25.86 -18.49
C PRO A 174 23.56 -26.91 -19.27
N SER A 175 23.00 -27.92 -18.59
CA SER A 175 22.22 -28.99 -19.20
C SER A 175 20.80 -28.64 -19.64
N ASN A 176 20.25 -27.53 -19.11
CA ASN A 176 18.85 -27.12 -19.36
C ASN A 176 18.71 -25.68 -19.88
N VAL A 177 19.83 -25.08 -20.31
CA VAL A 177 19.84 -23.79 -21.02
C VAL A 177 20.31 -23.98 -22.47
N ILE A 178 19.90 -23.09 -23.35
CA ILE A 178 20.27 -23.14 -24.78
C ILE A 178 21.77 -23.06 -24.89
N ASP A 179 22.39 -23.99 -25.63
CA ASP A 179 23.82 -24.13 -25.86
C ASP A 179 24.69 -24.19 -24.56
N GLY A 180 24.05 -24.42 -23.39
CA GLY A 180 24.76 -24.44 -22.11
C GLY A 180 25.44 -23.15 -21.69
N LEU A 181 25.11 -22.04 -22.34
CA LEU A 181 25.78 -20.75 -22.17
C LEU A 181 24.98 -19.76 -21.35
N PHE A 182 25.67 -19.11 -20.41
CA PHE A 182 25.16 -17.98 -19.66
C PHE A 182 25.89 -16.70 -20.06
N THR A 183 25.15 -15.67 -20.45
CA THR A 183 25.73 -14.34 -20.73
C THR A 183 25.59 -13.45 -19.50
N TYR A 184 26.69 -12.86 -19.07
CA TYR A 184 26.77 -11.96 -17.93
C TYR A 184 27.00 -10.54 -18.41
N ALA A 185 26.14 -9.61 -18.02
CA ALA A 185 26.30 -8.19 -18.29
C ALA A 185 26.28 -7.41 -16.96
N GLY A 186 27.22 -6.51 -16.79
CA GLY A 186 27.28 -5.61 -15.64
C GLY A 186 26.50 -4.33 -15.89
N THR A 187 26.06 -3.68 -14.81
CA THR A 187 25.46 -2.33 -14.86
C THR A 187 26.55 -1.26 -14.73
N SER A 188 26.31 -0.08 -15.31
CA SER A 188 27.21 1.07 -15.11
C SER A 188 27.19 1.53 -13.65
N GLN A 189 28.30 2.14 -13.19
CA GLN A 189 28.37 2.69 -11.84
C GLN A 189 27.27 3.71 -11.56
N LYS A 190 26.87 4.51 -12.55
CA LYS A 190 25.81 5.52 -12.43
C LYS A 190 24.42 4.92 -12.19
N ALA A 191 24.20 3.65 -12.53
CA ALA A 191 22.93 2.96 -12.30
C ALA A 191 22.83 2.31 -10.92
N ARG A 192 23.89 2.39 -10.12
CA ARG A 192 23.95 1.81 -8.76
C ARG A 192 23.71 2.91 -7.75
N HIS A 193 22.55 2.89 -7.13
CA HIS A 193 22.24 3.79 -6.02
C HIS A 193 22.77 3.19 -4.72
N THR A 194 23.40 4.01 -3.88
CA THR A 194 23.99 3.61 -2.59
C THR A 194 23.25 4.23 -1.42
N VAL A 195 22.41 5.22 -1.72
CA VAL A 195 21.62 5.97 -0.77
C VAL A 195 20.23 6.18 -1.35
N ALA A 196 19.19 6.05 -0.53
CA ALA A 196 17.83 6.39 -0.86
C ALA A 196 17.30 7.46 0.10
N THR A 197 16.73 8.53 -0.45
CA THR A 197 15.95 9.52 0.30
C THR A 197 14.47 9.27 0.02
N VAL A 198 13.75 8.74 0.99
CA VAL A 198 12.35 8.32 0.83
C VAL A 198 11.43 9.36 1.46
N ALA A 199 10.67 10.08 0.62
CA ALA A 199 9.62 10.99 1.07
C ALA A 199 8.35 10.20 1.38
N TYR A 200 7.82 10.33 2.59
CA TYR A 200 6.58 9.69 3.05
C TYR A 200 5.75 10.66 3.89
N GLN A 201 4.48 10.31 4.13
CA GLN A 201 3.63 11.08 5.03
C GLN A 201 3.68 10.43 6.42
N ASN A 202 4.02 11.20 7.45
CA ASN A 202 4.14 10.64 8.79
C ASN A 202 2.82 10.76 9.55
N TYR A 203 2.35 9.63 10.10
CA TYR A 203 1.17 9.59 10.95
C TYR A 203 1.33 10.44 12.22
N ASP A 204 2.49 10.39 12.86
CA ASP A 204 2.78 11.06 14.14
C ASP A 204 2.74 12.60 14.00
N THR A 205 3.04 13.12 12.80
CA THR A 205 2.95 14.55 12.48
C THR A 205 1.68 14.91 11.69
N GLN A 206 0.64 14.08 11.82
CA GLN A 206 -0.66 14.30 11.18
C GLN A 206 -0.60 14.39 9.65
N GLY A 207 0.26 13.59 9.03
CA GLY A 207 0.38 13.48 7.58
C GLY A 207 1.30 14.52 6.93
N ASP A 208 2.15 15.20 7.69
CA ASP A 208 3.20 16.01 7.10
C ASP A 208 4.22 15.13 6.36
N THR A 209 4.77 15.68 5.29
CA THR A 209 5.80 14.97 4.52
C THR A 209 7.12 15.01 5.27
N GLU A 210 7.67 13.84 5.52
CA GLU A 210 8.98 13.64 6.11
C GLU A 210 9.86 12.81 5.17
N PHE A 211 11.16 12.77 5.48
CA PHE A 211 12.14 12.08 4.66
C PHE A 211 12.86 11.04 5.52
N GLU A 212 12.88 9.80 5.05
CA GLU A 212 13.69 8.74 5.60
C GLU A 212 14.94 8.56 4.74
N TYR A 213 16.09 8.59 5.38
CA TYR A 213 17.39 8.42 4.76
C TYR A 213 17.90 7.00 5.00
N VAL A 214 18.13 6.29 3.91
CA VAL A 214 18.57 4.88 3.95
C VAL A 214 19.86 4.73 3.15
N GLU A 215 20.88 4.17 3.76
CA GLU A 215 22.15 3.96 3.11
C GLU A 215 22.64 2.51 3.22
N ASP A 216 23.37 2.09 2.19
CA ASP A 216 24.16 0.87 2.17
C ASP A 216 25.61 1.25 2.44
N HIS A 217 26.07 1.08 3.67
CA HIS A 217 27.41 1.47 4.11
C HIS A 217 28.52 0.82 3.28
N ASP A 218 28.36 -0.45 2.90
CA ASP A 218 29.37 -1.17 2.12
C ASP A 218 29.44 -0.65 0.68
N ALA A 219 28.27 -0.38 0.10
CA ALA A 219 28.18 0.21 -1.23
C ALA A 219 28.68 1.67 -1.24
N VAL A 220 28.38 2.47 -0.21
CA VAL A 220 28.89 3.85 -0.06
C VAL A 220 30.42 3.84 0.06
N ALA A 221 30.99 2.94 0.85
CA ALA A 221 32.45 2.82 0.98
C ALA A 221 33.12 2.44 -0.35
N LYS A 222 32.46 1.65 -1.20
CA LYS A 222 33.01 1.15 -2.46
C LYS A 222 32.80 2.09 -3.65
N TYR A 223 31.63 2.73 -3.74
CA TYR A 223 31.20 3.48 -4.93
C TYR A 223 30.94 4.96 -4.66
N GLY A 224 31.05 5.41 -3.41
CA GLY A 224 30.65 6.75 -2.99
C GLY A 224 29.13 6.91 -2.84
N ILE A 225 28.70 8.13 -2.54
CA ILE A 225 27.30 8.46 -2.35
C ILE A 225 26.62 8.69 -3.71
N ILE A 226 25.69 7.85 -4.07
CA ILE A 226 24.84 7.97 -5.27
C ILE A 226 23.39 7.92 -4.81
N ASN A 227 22.78 9.10 -4.64
CA ASN A 227 21.44 9.23 -4.09
C ASN A 227 20.36 8.89 -5.10
N LYS A 228 19.24 8.34 -4.58
CA LYS A 228 17.97 8.14 -5.28
C LYS A 228 16.85 8.71 -4.44
N ASP A 229 16.12 9.67 -5.00
CA ASP A 229 14.92 10.20 -4.38
C ASP A 229 13.72 9.32 -4.74
N ILE A 230 12.98 8.88 -3.71
CA ILE A 230 11.83 7.99 -3.81
C ILE A 230 10.64 8.65 -3.13
N LYS A 231 9.49 8.66 -3.79
CA LYS A 231 8.22 9.06 -3.19
C LYS A 231 7.44 7.81 -2.79
N ALA A 232 7.32 7.55 -1.49
CA ALA A 232 6.57 6.42 -0.96
C ALA A 232 5.07 6.75 -0.90
N VAL A 233 4.37 6.55 -2.03
CA VAL A 233 2.93 6.80 -2.13
C VAL A 233 2.20 5.89 -1.15
N GLY A 234 1.22 6.44 -0.41
CA GLY A 234 0.40 5.69 0.54
C GLY A 234 1.12 5.18 1.79
N CYS A 235 2.39 5.52 1.98
CA CYS A 235 3.18 5.17 3.16
C CYS A 235 2.98 6.21 4.28
N TYR A 236 2.63 5.74 5.48
CA TYR A 236 2.36 6.58 6.66
C TYR A 236 3.25 6.23 7.86
N SER A 237 4.23 5.35 7.67
CA SER A 237 5.12 4.86 8.72
C SER A 237 6.56 5.03 8.29
N GLN A 238 7.41 5.48 9.21
CA GLN A 238 8.86 5.57 9.01
C GLN A 238 9.47 4.20 8.74
N GLY A 239 9.05 3.16 9.48
CA GLY A 239 9.56 1.81 9.31
C GLY A 239 9.25 1.25 7.91
N GLN A 240 8.03 1.49 7.38
CA GLN A 240 7.70 1.11 6.00
C GLN A 240 8.52 1.92 4.99
N ALA A 241 8.73 3.23 5.19
CA ALA A 241 9.57 4.07 4.34
C ALA A 241 11.02 3.57 4.32
N HIS A 242 11.56 3.20 5.48
CA HIS A 242 12.89 2.61 5.59
C HIS A 242 13.03 1.30 4.79
N ARG A 243 12.02 0.42 4.88
CA ARG A 243 12.01 -0.84 4.11
C ARG A 243 11.87 -0.62 2.60
N ILE A 244 11.17 0.45 2.18
CA ILE A 244 11.09 0.85 0.76
C ILE A 244 12.47 1.32 0.28
N GLY A 245 13.17 2.14 1.07
CA GLY A 245 14.51 2.61 0.72
C GLY A 245 15.56 1.50 0.66
N LYS A 246 15.41 0.45 1.45
CA LYS A 246 16.30 -0.73 1.41
C LYS A 246 16.08 -1.64 0.21
N TRP A 247 14.93 -1.61 -0.39
CA TRP A 247 14.57 -2.46 -1.53
C TRP A 247 15.08 -1.86 -2.84
#